data_d965fb102d55f3e9cb01503166908425
#
_entry.id   d965fb102d55f3e9cb01503166908425
#
_cell.length_a   1.000
_cell.length_b   1.000
_cell.length_c   1.000
_cell.angle_alpha   90.00
_cell.angle_beta   90.00
_cell.angle_gamma   90.00
#
_symmetry.space_group_name_H-M   'P 1'
#
loop_
_entity.id
_entity.type
_entity.pdbx_description
1 polymer ?
#
loop_
_entity_poly.entity_id
_entity_poly.type
_entity_poly.pdbx_seq_one_letter_code
_entity_poly.pdbx_strand_id
1 'polypeptide(L)'
;MNEPIIIGVDHGYAAMKTAHFSFPTGLVAHEHEPYTLSNVLEYGGKYYVVGSGRQPLQKDKTQTEDYYLLTLAAVAKEMAYRNAGTAADIHLAAGLPLTSFGRDKKAFRDYLCRGGKPVSFRYEGQDYVITISKVSLYPQGYAAVLTQGSLLDEPSVIV
;
A
#
# COMPACT_ATOMS: atom_id res chain seq x y z
N MET A 1 -23.17 0.13 -8.96
CA MET A 1 -21.74 -0.17 -8.73
C MET A 1 -20.99 1.12 -8.72
N ASN A 2 -20.20 1.33 -7.69
CA ASN A 2 -19.31 2.49 -7.67
C ASN A 2 -18.08 2.20 -8.52
N GLU A 3 -17.53 3.25 -9.15
CA GLU A 3 -16.28 3.11 -9.87
C GLU A 3 -15.15 2.77 -8.91
N PRO A 4 -14.18 1.93 -9.35
CA PRO A 4 -13.01 1.63 -8.52
C PRO A 4 -12.21 2.89 -8.19
N ILE A 5 -11.63 2.91 -7.00
CA ILE A 5 -10.73 3.98 -6.58
C ILE A 5 -9.31 3.58 -6.95
N ILE A 6 -8.62 4.42 -7.68
CA ILE A 6 -7.22 4.19 -8.06
C ILE A 6 -6.33 4.79 -6.98
N ILE A 7 -5.50 3.95 -6.37
CA ILE A 7 -4.56 4.37 -5.33
C ILE A 7 -3.16 3.89 -5.70
N GLY A 8 -2.23 4.85 -5.81
CA GLY A 8 -0.82 4.55 -6.00
C GLY A 8 -0.12 4.38 -4.67
N VAL A 9 0.67 3.31 -4.53
CA VAL A 9 1.46 3.05 -3.33
C VAL A 9 2.88 2.66 -3.72
N ASP A 10 3.84 3.42 -3.24
CA ASP A 10 5.26 3.09 -3.37
C ASP A 10 5.70 2.36 -2.09
N HIS A 11 6.09 1.11 -2.26
CA HIS A 11 6.51 0.22 -1.17
C HIS A 11 8.02 0.32 -0.96
N GLY A 12 8.46 1.45 -0.37
CA GLY A 12 9.87 1.67 -0.09
C GLY A 12 10.38 0.90 1.13
N TYR A 13 11.70 0.75 1.23
CA TYR A 13 12.33 0.16 2.42
C TYR A 13 12.32 1.13 3.60
N ALA A 14 12.46 2.43 3.34
CA ALA A 14 12.47 3.45 4.39
C ALA A 14 11.10 4.03 4.66
N ALA A 15 10.31 4.24 3.62
CA ALA A 15 8.99 4.86 3.71
C ALA A 15 8.02 4.28 2.71
N MET A 16 6.77 4.16 3.15
CA MET A 16 5.61 3.95 2.29
C MET A 16 5.14 5.31 1.81
N LYS A 17 4.82 5.43 0.53
CA LYS A 17 4.37 6.70 -0.05
C LYS A 17 3.12 6.51 -0.88
N THR A 18 2.21 7.45 -0.76
CA THR A 18 1.03 7.57 -1.62
C THR A 18 1.00 8.98 -2.22
N ALA A 19 -0.04 9.31 -2.97
CA ALA A 19 -0.17 10.65 -3.56
C ALA A 19 -0.17 11.77 -2.50
N HIS A 20 -0.72 11.51 -1.30
CA HIS A 20 -0.90 12.52 -0.26
C HIS A 20 -0.18 12.22 1.05
N PHE A 21 0.41 11.04 1.21
CA PHE A 21 1.00 10.60 2.46
C PHE A 21 2.38 9.99 2.26
N SER A 22 3.22 10.15 3.27
CA SER A 22 4.47 9.43 3.42
C SER A 22 4.62 9.06 4.89
N PHE A 23 4.91 7.80 5.17
CA PHE A 23 5.11 7.34 6.55
C PHE A 23 6.20 6.27 6.57
N PRO A 24 6.91 6.12 7.71
CA PRO A 24 7.98 5.14 7.80
C PRO A 24 7.50 3.72 7.54
N THR A 25 8.30 2.93 6.84
CA THR A 25 8.06 1.51 6.63
C THR A 25 8.37 0.77 7.91
N GLY A 26 7.39 0.71 8.80
CA GLY A 26 7.52 0.08 10.09
C GLY A 26 6.17 -0.39 10.60
N LEU A 27 6.19 -1.48 11.37
CA LEU A 27 4.98 -2.11 11.88
C LEU A 27 5.33 -2.82 13.18
N VAL A 28 4.63 -2.47 14.28
CA VAL A 28 4.81 -3.12 15.56
C VAL A 28 3.50 -3.76 15.98
N ALA A 29 3.52 -5.08 16.16
CA ALA A 29 2.34 -5.84 16.59
C ALA A 29 2.13 -5.74 18.10
N HIS A 30 0.87 -5.63 18.50
CA HIS A 30 0.43 -5.62 19.89
C HIS A 30 -0.70 -6.64 20.08
N GLU A 31 -0.71 -7.33 21.21
CA GLU A 31 -1.79 -8.26 21.55
C GLU A 31 -3.03 -7.55 22.10
N HIS A 32 -2.84 -6.37 22.66
CA HIS A 32 -3.90 -5.57 23.26
C HIS A 32 -4.01 -4.23 22.55
N GLU A 33 -5.21 -3.64 22.61
CA GLU A 33 -5.47 -2.35 22.00
C GLU A 33 -4.55 -1.27 22.59
N PRO A 34 -3.78 -0.55 21.77
CA PRO A 34 -2.96 0.55 22.24
C PRO A 34 -3.79 1.70 22.83
N TYR A 35 -3.20 2.51 23.71
CA TYR A 35 -3.87 3.65 24.33
C TYR A 35 -4.26 4.77 23.37
N THR A 36 -3.63 4.82 22.22
CA THR A 36 -3.93 5.80 21.17
C THR A 36 -4.49 5.10 19.95
N LEU A 37 -5.42 5.76 19.25
CA LEU A 37 -5.93 5.25 17.97
C LEU A 37 -5.07 5.70 16.79
N SER A 38 -4.19 6.68 16.99
CA SER A 38 -3.35 7.22 15.91
C SER A 38 -2.43 6.14 15.32
N ASN A 39 -2.50 5.96 14.01
CA ASN A 39 -1.73 4.98 13.25
C ASN A 39 -1.97 3.51 13.66
N VAL A 40 -3.06 3.21 14.33
CA VAL A 40 -3.38 1.83 14.75
C VAL A 40 -4.23 1.15 13.70
N LEU A 41 -3.70 0.04 13.19
CA LEU A 41 -4.40 -0.89 12.30
C LEU A 41 -4.82 -2.11 13.10
N GLU A 42 -6.10 -2.47 13.03
CA GLU A 42 -6.61 -3.73 13.58
C GLU A 42 -6.96 -4.67 12.42
N TYR A 43 -6.35 -5.83 12.43
CA TYR A 43 -6.56 -6.83 11.40
C TYR A 43 -6.36 -8.24 11.97
N GLY A 44 -7.29 -9.13 11.67
CA GLY A 44 -7.19 -10.53 12.09
C GLY A 44 -7.13 -10.73 13.60
N GLY A 45 -7.75 -9.85 14.38
CA GLY A 45 -7.75 -9.92 15.84
C GLY A 45 -6.48 -9.39 16.52
N LYS A 46 -5.59 -8.76 15.75
CA LYS A 46 -4.35 -8.16 16.27
C LYS A 46 -4.32 -6.67 15.98
N TYR A 47 -3.53 -5.96 16.80
CA TYR A 47 -3.31 -4.53 16.66
C TYR A 47 -1.89 -4.27 16.20
N TYR A 48 -1.75 -3.31 15.27
CA TYR A 48 -0.46 -2.95 14.71
C TYR A 48 -0.31 -1.43 14.75
N VAL A 49 0.83 -0.96 15.23
CA VAL A 49 1.16 0.47 15.14
C VAL A 49 1.98 0.66 13.87
N VAL A 50 1.40 1.40 12.93
CA VAL A 50 1.98 1.65 11.60
C VAL A 50 2.93 2.83 11.68
N GLY A 51 4.07 2.72 11.01
CA GLY A 51 5.09 3.77 11.01
C GLY A 51 6.03 3.73 12.21
N SER A 52 5.92 2.72 13.05
CA SER A 52 6.80 2.50 14.19
C SER A 52 7.73 1.31 13.94
N GLY A 53 8.92 1.38 14.48
CA GLY A 53 9.93 0.35 14.28
C GLY A 53 10.53 0.41 12.86
N ARG A 54 11.46 -0.50 12.61
CA ARG A 54 12.03 -0.69 11.27
C ARG A 54 11.80 -2.12 10.83
N GLN A 55 11.35 -2.29 9.62
CA GLN A 55 11.29 -3.62 9.02
C GLN A 55 12.70 -4.10 8.71
N PRO A 56 13.01 -5.39 8.97
CA PRO A 56 14.23 -5.98 8.48
C PRO A 56 14.29 -5.85 6.94
N LEU A 57 15.47 -5.63 6.41
CA LEU A 57 15.66 -5.59 4.98
C LEU A 57 15.29 -6.96 4.39
N GLN A 58 14.22 -7.02 3.63
CA GLN A 58 13.73 -8.23 2.99
C GLN A 58 13.98 -8.14 1.49
N LYS A 59 14.63 -9.15 0.94
CA LYS A 59 14.82 -9.27 -0.52
C LYS A 59 13.47 -9.51 -1.21
N ASP A 60 12.56 -10.20 -0.54
CA ASP A 60 11.24 -10.50 -1.03
C ASP A 60 10.20 -9.89 -0.10
N LYS A 61 9.45 -8.91 -0.60
CA LYS A 61 8.40 -8.20 0.15
C LYS A 61 7.20 -9.07 0.46
N THR A 62 7.11 -10.25 -0.15
CA THR A 62 6.00 -11.18 0.06
C THR A 62 6.25 -12.21 1.17
N GLN A 63 7.42 -12.20 1.80
CA GLN A 63 7.78 -13.18 2.82
C GLN A 63 6.95 -13.08 4.10
N THR A 64 6.49 -11.88 4.44
CA THR A 64 5.64 -11.63 5.60
C THR A 64 4.40 -10.86 5.18
N GLU A 65 3.43 -10.71 6.09
CA GLU A 65 2.25 -9.88 5.85
C GLU A 65 2.51 -8.38 6.02
N ASP A 66 3.69 -7.97 6.43
CA ASP A 66 3.97 -6.60 6.83
C ASP A 66 3.67 -5.58 5.72
N TYR A 67 4.15 -5.83 4.51
CA TYR A 67 3.88 -4.91 3.39
C TYR A 67 2.40 -4.91 2.99
N TYR A 68 1.70 -6.03 3.15
CA TYR A 68 0.27 -6.08 2.94
C TYR A 68 -0.49 -5.23 3.96
N LEU A 69 -0.13 -5.35 5.24
CA LEU A 69 -0.73 -4.55 6.30
C LEU A 69 -0.43 -3.06 6.14
N LEU A 70 0.80 -2.73 5.75
CA LEU A 70 1.18 -1.35 5.43
C LEU A 70 0.37 -0.81 4.23
N THR A 71 0.06 -1.66 3.27
CA THR A 71 -0.80 -1.30 2.13
C THR A 71 -2.23 -1.00 2.58
N LEU A 72 -2.79 -1.80 3.48
CA LEU A 72 -4.12 -1.51 4.03
C LEU A 72 -4.17 -0.15 4.73
N ALA A 73 -3.14 0.17 5.50
CA ALA A 73 -3.03 1.48 6.16
C ALA A 73 -2.92 2.62 5.13
N ALA A 74 -2.11 2.44 4.09
CA ALA A 74 -1.96 3.41 3.01
C ALA A 74 -3.29 3.67 2.29
N VAL A 75 -4.03 2.61 1.98
CA VAL A 75 -5.35 2.70 1.35
C VAL A 75 -6.33 3.44 2.26
N ALA A 76 -6.37 3.10 3.55
CA ALA A 76 -7.26 3.78 4.50
C ALA A 76 -6.96 5.28 4.62
N LYS A 77 -5.68 5.65 4.66
CA LYS A 77 -5.26 7.06 4.68
C LYS A 77 -5.75 7.81 3.44
N GLU A 78 -5.58 7.23 2.27
CA GLU A 78 -6.02 7.85 1.01
C GLU A 78 -7.55 7.94 0.93
N MET A 79 -8.26 6.90 1.32
CA MET A 79 -9.72 6.92 1.33
C MET A 79 -10.26 8.00 2.26
N ALA A 80 -9.71 8.12 3.46
CA ALA A 80 -10.10 9.16 4.41
C ALA A 80 -9.80 10.57 3.87
N TYR A 81 -8.64 10.77 3.28
CA TYR A 81 -8.25 12.06 2.70
C TYR A 81 -9.19 12.48 1.56
N ARG A 82 -9.60 11.53 0.73
CA ARG A 82 -10.47 11.78 -0.43
C ARG A 82 -11.95 11.80 -0.08
N ASN A 83 -12.32 11.56 1.18
CA ASN A 83 -13.71 11.36 1.60
C ASN A 83 -14.43 10.31 0.74
N ALA A 84 -13.76 9.21 0.47
CA ALA A 84 -14.23 8.15 -0.42
C ALA A 84 -15.11 7.11 0.27
N GLY A 85 -15.49 7.35 1.53
CA GLY A 85 -16.24 6.38 2.32
C GLY A 85 -15.35 5.31 2.92
N THR A 86 -15.96 4.21 3.36
CA THR A 86 -15.28 3.13 4.07
C THR A 86 -15.40 1.77 3.39
N ALA A 87 -16.12 1.71 2.28
CA ALA A 87 -16.25 0.51 1.46
C ALA A 87 -15.96 0.88 0.00
N ALA A 88 -15.03 0.16 -0.63
CA ALA A 88 -14.65 0.46 -2.00
C ALA A 88 -13.98 -0.73 -2.68
N ASP A 89 -14.06 -0.72 -4.00
CA ASP A 89 -13.21 -1.51 -4.88
C ASP A 89 -11.96 -0.68 -5.21
N ILE A 90 -10.79 -1.26 -5.01
CA ILE A 90 -9.51 -0.57 -5.14
C ILE A 90 -8.75 -1.14 -6.34
N HIS A 91 -8.36 -0.26 -7.24
CA HIS A 91 -7.33 -0.54 -8.23
C HIS A 91 -6.01 0.02 -7.69
N LEU A 92 -5.10 -0.87 -7.33
CA LEU A 92 -3.83 -0.50 -6.74
C LEU A 92 -2.77 -0.36 -7.83
N ALA A 93 -2.05 0.74 -7.82
CA ALA A 93 -0.86 0.94 -8.65
C ALA A 93 0.37 0.90 -7.73
N ALA A 94 1.28 -0.03 -7.97
CA ALA A 94 2.45 -0.22 -7.11
C ALA A 94 3.73 -0.29 -7.93
N GLY A 95 4.85 0.06 -7.30
CA GLY A 95 6.16 0.03 -7.92
C GLY A 95 7.02 -1.12 -7.40
N LEU A 96 7.83 -1.68 -8.30
CA LEU A 96 8.87 -2.65 -7.95
C LEU A 96 10.21 -2.18 -8.50
N PRO A 97 11.33 -2.53 -7.84
CA PRO A 97 12.65 -2.25 -8.40
C PRO A 97 12.81 -2.82 -9.80
N LEU A 98 13.38 -2.03 -10.71
CA LEU A 98 13.57 -2.45 -12.10
C LEU A 98 14.37 -3.75 -12.20
N THR A 99 15.38 -3.92 -11.35
CA THR A 99 16.26 -5.08 -11.34
C THR A 99 15.55 -6.39 -11.03
N SER A 100 14.44 -6.35 -10.28
CA SER A 100 13.68 -7.53 -9.90
C SER A 100 12.28 -7.57 -10.50
N PHE A 101 11.91 -6.58 -11.31
CA PHE A 101 10.55 -6.40 -11.80
C PHE A 101 10.01 -7.65 -12.51
N GLY A 102 10.78 -8.20 -13.46
CA GLY A 102 10.33 -9.36 -14.22
C GLY A 102 10.17 -10.62 -13.38
N ARG A 103 11.03 -10.79 -12.37
CA ARG A 103 11.00 -11.93 -11.46
C ARG A 103 9.87 -11.86 -10.46
N ASP A 104 9.65 -10.67 -9.86
CA ASP A 104 8.82 -10.54 -8.66
C ASP A 104 7.40 -10.06 -8.95
N LYS A 105 7.11 -9.54 -10.16
CA LYS A 105 5.83 -8.89 -10.45
C LYS A 105 4.60 -9.77 -10.21
N LYS A 106 4.64 -11.04 -10.61
CA LYS A 106 3.49 -11.93 -10.43
C LYS A 106 3.24 -12.25 -8.96
N ALA A 107 4.29 -12.60 -8.23
CA ALA A 107 4.19 -12.92 -6.81
C ALA A 107 3.70 -11.71 -6.00
N PHE A 108 4.20 -10.52 -6.30
CA PHE A 108 3.81 -9.30 -5.61
C PHE A 108 2.36 -8.89 -5.94
N ARG A 109 1.95 -9.06 -7.19
CA ARG A 109 0.55 -8.83 -7.58
C ARG A 109 -0.40 -9.75 -6.83
N ASP A 110 -0.11 -11.05 -6.81
CA ASP A 110 -0.93 -12.04 -6.12
C ASP A 110 -0.97 -11.80 -4.60
N TYR A 111 0.17 -11.42 -4.05
CA TYR A 111 0.30 -11.06 -2.63
C TYR A 111 -0.60 -9.89 -2.24
N LEU A 112 -0.66 -8.83 -3.03
CA LEU A 112 -1.48 -7.66 -2.76
C LEU A 112 -2.96 -7.89 -3.08
N CYS A 113 -3.25 -8.62 -4.15
CA CYS A 113 -4.62 -8.83 -4.63
C CYS A 113 -5.44 -9.79 -3.74
N ARG A 114 -4.79 -10.77 -3.14
CA ARG A 114 -5.45 -11.78 -2.27
C ARG A 114 -6.65 -12.43 -2.95
N GLY A 115 -6.53 -12.76 -4.24
CA GLY A 115 -7.59 -13.40 -5.02
C GLY A 115 -8.80 -12.53 -5.28
N GLY A 116 -8.70 -11.21 -5.10
CA GLY A 116 -9.80 -10.28 -5.30
C GLY A 116 -10.92 -10.43 -4.28
N LYS A 117 -10.63 -10.96 -3.09
CA LYS A 117 -11.63 -11.13 -2.04
C LYS A 117 -11.75 -9.89 -1.17
N PRO A 118 -12.97 -9.57 -0.66
CA PRO A 118 -13.14 -8.49 0.29
C PRO A 118 -12.31 -8.72 1.55
N VAL A 119 -11.73 -7.65 2.06
CA VAL A 119 -10.99 -7.65 3.32
C VAL A 119 -11.56 -6.59 4.25
N SER A 120 -11.79 -6.98 5.51
CA SER A 120 -12.26 -6.11 6.57
C SER A 120 -11.13 -5.81 7.53
N PHE A 121 -10.98 -4.53 7.86
CA PHE A 121 -9.98 -4.09 8.83
C PHE A 121 -10.44 -2.79 9.46
N ARG A 122 -9.80 -2.40 10.56
CA ARG A 122 -10.05 -1.10 11.21
C ARG A 122 -8.76 -0.30 11.21
N TYR A 123 -8.88 0.97 10.87
CA TYR A 123 -7.74 1.88 10.90
C TYR A 123 -8.15 3.18 11.62
N GLU A 124 -7.39 3.54 12.64
CA GLU A 124 -7.67 4.73 13.49
C GLU A 124 -9.11 4.77 13.99
N GLY A 125 -9.63 3.63 14.42
CA GLY A 125 -10.99 3.49 14.96
C GLY A 125 -12.10 3.43 13.93
N GLN A 126 -11.79 3.50 12.63
CA GLN A 126 -12.77 3.43 11.55
C GLN A 126 -12.72 2.06 10.86
N ASP A 127 -13.88 1.44 10.71
CA ASP A 127 -14.01 0.16 9.99
C ASP A 127 -14.00 0.38 8.49
N TYR A 128 -13.23 -0.46 7.78
CA TYR A 128 -13.16 -0.47 6.32
C TYR A 128 -13.44 -1.86 5.78
N VAL A 129 -14.09 -1.91 4.63
CA VAL A 129 -14.23 -3.12 3.82
C VAL A 129 -13.80 -2.76 2.40
N ILE A 130 -12.71 -3.33 1.94
CA ILE A 130 -12.20 -3.06 0.59
C ILE A 130 -11.98 -4.36 -0.17
N THR A 131 -12.00 -4.25 -1.49
CA THR A 131 -11.58 -5.32 -2.40
C THR A 131 -10.49 -4.76 -3.29
N ILE A 132 -9.29 -5.35 -3.24
CA ILE A 132 -8.25 -5.01 -4.19
C ILE A 132 -8.47 -5.89 -5.42
N SER A 133 -9.24 -5.39 -6.37
CA SER A 133 -9.66 -6.17 -7.55
C SER A 133 -8.63 -6.17 -8.66
N LYS A 134 -7.73 -5.19 -8.68
CA LYS A 134 -6.69 -5.06 -9.69
C LYS A 134 -5.44 -4.47 -9.07
N VAL A 135 -4.30 -5.05 -9.42
CA VAL A 135 -2.98 -4.52 -9.07
C VAL A 135 -2.19 -4.32 -10.37
N SER A 136 -1.84 -3.07 -10.64
CA SER A 136 -0.98 -2.71 -11.76
C SER A 136 0.41 -2.41 -11.22
N LEU A 137 1.42 -3.08 -11.75
CA LEU A 137 2.80 -2.92 -11.29
C LEU A 137 3.63 -2.19 -12.33
N TYR A 138 4.44 -1.28 -11.84
CA TYR A 138 5.33 -0.46 -12.66
C TYR A 138 6.76 -0.53 -12.10
N PRO A 139 7.78 -0.40 -12.94
CA PRO A 139 9.13 -0.18 -12.42
C PRO A 139 9.19 1.08 -11.55
N GLN A 140 9.92 1.01 -10.45
CA GLN A 140 10.09 2.17 -9.57
C GLN A 140 10.64 3.37 -10.35
N GLY A 141 10.10 4.55 -10.05
CA GLY A 141 10.41 5.78 -10.79
C GLY A 141 9.54 6.02 -12.02
N TYR A 142 8.96 4.98 -12.61
CA TYR A 142 8.13 5.11 -13.82
C TYR A 142 6.84 5.90 -13.54
N ALA A 143 6.23 5.67 -12.39
CA ALA A 143 5.01 6.39 -12.01
C ALA A 143 5.24 7.90 -11.88
N ALA A 144 6.42 8.32 -11.43
CA ALA A 144 6.78 9.73 -11.35
C ALA A 144 6.89 10.38 -12.74
N VAL A 145 7.36 9.63 -13.73
CA VAL A 145 7.42 10.09 -15.13
C VAL A 145 6.03 10.21 -15.72
N LEU A 146 5.15 9.25 -15.44
CA LEU A 146 3.78 9.25 -15.96
C LEU A 146 2.92 10.41 -15.42
N THR A 147 3.19 10.87 -14.20
CA THR A 147 2.46 12.00 -13.61
C THR A 147 2.87 13.35 -14.18
N GLN A 148 4.00 13.39 -14.91
CA GLN A 148 4.49 14.59 -15.61
C GLN A 148 4.47 14.33 -17.11
N GLY A 149 3.27 14.45 -17.72
CA GLY A 149 3.05 14.12 -19.13
C GLY A 149 4.03 14.74 -20.12
N SER A 150 4.59 15.91 -19.81
CA SER A 150 5.60 16.55 -20.65
C SER A 150 6.94 15.80 -20.71
N LEU A 151 7.22 14.93 -19.77
CA LEU A 151 8.45 14.13 -19.76
C LEU A 151 8.36 12.90 -20.68
N LEU A 152 7.15 12.52 -21.11
CA LEU A 152 6.96 11.39 -22.00
C LEU A 152 7.32 11.71 -23.46
N ASP A 153 7.32 12.99 -23.82
CA ASP A 153 7.59 13.46 -25.18
C ASP A 153 9.10 13.67 -25.44
N GLU A 154 9.93 13.57 -24.43
CA GLU A 154 11.38 13.76 -24.52
C GLU A 154 12.14 12.59 -23.89
N PRO A 155 13.34 12.27 -24.40
CA PRO A 155 14.19 11.29 -23.75
C PRO A 155 14.49 11.72 -22.30
N SER A 156 14.17 10.87 -21.35
CA SER A 156 14.41 11.16 -19.93
C SER A 156 15.16 10.02 -19.26
N VAL A 157 15.95 10.36 -18.25
CA VAL A 157 16.65 9.38 -17.43
C VAL A 157 15.90 9.26 -16.11
N ILE A 158 15.52 8.02 -15.77
CA ILE A 158 14.89 7.69 -14.49
C ILE A 158 15.98 7.21 -13.55
N VAL A 159 16.18 7.93 -12.47
CA VAL A 159 17.19 7.64 -11.46
C VAL A 159 16.52 7.14 -10.18
#